data_833b31ec82db56342db4c0def6e99ec2
#
_entry.id   833b31ec82db56342db4c0def6e99ec2
#
_cell.length_a   1.000
_cell.length_b   1.000
_cell.length_c   1.000
_cell.angle_alpha   90.00
_cell.angle_beta   90.00
_cell.angle_gamma   90.00
#
_symmetry.space_group_name_H-M   'P 1'
#
loop_
_entity.id
_entity.type
_entity.pdbx_description
1 polymer ?
#
loop_
_entity_poly.entity_id
_entity_poly.type
_entity_poly.pdbx_seq_one_letter_code
_entity_poly.pdbx_strand_id
1 'polypeptide(L)'
;LDIDVMKIEKKLLEIGAVKEGEFFQKRNLYNFHEEYRGRFIRLRTNGTKTTLTIKEKSAKKEIGSVKELEVEVSDFEKTDEILNMLGYEHSMYQENKRTIYRLGNIEFDIDSWPMIPTYLEIEGKSKEQVEEMIEKLEIDKNKLSLDKVSEIYKKYGFDIHDYRDLRFEN
;
A
#
# COMPACT_ATOMS: atom_id res chain seq x y z
N LEU A 1 -13.45 2.88 2.35
CA LEU A 1 -13.16 3.74 1.18
C LEU A 1 -13.86 5.09 1.34
N ASP A 2 -13.27 6.17 0.79
CA ASP A 2 -13.83 7.53 0.77
C ASP A 2 -14.14 8.04 2.20
N ILE A 3 -13.09 8.35 2.94
CA ILE A 3 -13.16 8.76 4.34
C ILE A 3 -13.09 10.29 4.51
N ASP A 4 -13.71 10.79 5.56
CA ASP A 4 -13.39 12.11 6.11
C ASP A 4 -12.12 11.99 6.97
N VAL A 5 -11.00 12.46 6.43
CA VAL A 5 -9.66 12.33 7.05
C VAL A 5 -9.62 12.95 8.43
N MET A 6 -10.14 14.19 8.60
CA MET A 6 -10.11 14.88 9.88
C MET A 6 -10.93 14.15 10.96
N LYS A 7 -12.07 13.59 10.56
CA LYS A 7 -12.91 12.80 11.46
C LYS A 7 -12.22 11.50 11.88
N ILE A 8 -11.56 10.81 10.94
CA ILE A 8 -10.85 9.58 11.22
C ILE A 8 -9.62 9.83 12.11
N GLU A 9 -8.80 10.84 11.80
CA GLU A 9 -7.64 11.20 12.62
C GLU A 9 -8.04 11.52 14.07
N LYS A 10 -9.14 12.30 14.26
CA LYS A 10 -9.68 12.58 15.58
C LYS A 10 -10.05 11.30 16.33
N LYS A 11 -10.79 10.39 15.69
CA LYS A 11 -11.18 9.11 16.29
C LYS A 11 -9.99 8.21 16.62
N LEU A 12 -8.97 8.15 15.74
CA LEU A 12 -7.74 7.40 16.01
C LEU A 12 -7.05 7.91 17.28
N LEU A 13 -6.94 9.21 17.44
CA LEU A 13 -6.38 9.81 18.66
C LEU A 13 -7.25 9.54 19.90
N GLU A 14 -8.58 9.60 19.79
CA GLU A 14 -9.52 9.31 20.88
C GLU A 14 -9.42 7.86 21.38
N ILE A 15 -9.14 6.90 20.50
CA ILE A 15 -8.92 5.50 20.90
C ILE A 15 -7.49 5.23 21.40
N GLY A 16 -6.61 6.26 21.41
CA GLY A 16 -5.25 6.18 21.91
C GLY A 16 -4.22 5.73 20.87
N ALA A 17 -4.54 5.76 19.57
CA ALA A 17 -3.55 5.53 18.52
C ALA A 17 -2.56 6.70 18.44
N VAL A 18 -1.31 6.39 18.18
CA VAL A 18 -0.22 7.36 18.08
C VAL A 18 0.14 7.55 16.62
N LYS A 19 0.25 8.81 16.17
CA LYS A 19 0.72 9.14 14.81
C LYS A 19 2.23 8.88 14.73
N GLU A 20 2.65 7.97 13.86
CA GLU A 20 4.06 7.68 13.60
C GLU A 20 4.68 8.64 12.57
N GLY A 21 3.90 9.08 11.60
CA GLY A 21 4.38 10.05 10.61
C GLY A 21 3.49 10.16 9.38
N GLU A 22 3.91 11.09 8.51
CA GLU A 22 3.36 11.28 7.17
C GLU A 22 4.47 11.03 6.15
N PHE A 23 4.21 10.21 5.16
CA PHE A 23 5.20 9.75 4.21
C PHE A 23 4.71 9.95 2.78
N PHE A 24 5.57 10.53 1.96
CA PHE A 24 5.42 10.49 0.53
C PHE A 24 6.15 9.24 0.01
N GLN A 25 5.38 8.30 -0.49
CA GLN A 25 5.94 7.06 -1.01
C GLN A 25 6.01 7.09 -2.53
N LYS A 26 7.12 6.62 -3.07
CA LYS A 26 7.27 6.32 -4.49
C LYS A 26 7.72 4.88 -4.66
N ARG A 27 7.28 4.25 -5.75
CA ARG A 27 7.63 2.86 -6.04
C ARG A 27 7.74 2.58 -7.52
N ASN A 28 8.70 1.73 -7.86
CA ASN A 28 8.82 1.10 -9.17
C ASN A 28 8.38 -0.35 -9.07
N LEU A 29 7.58 -0.80 -10.04
CA LEU A 29 7.18 -2.20 -10.17
C LEU A 29 7.84 -2.79 -11.42
N TYR A 30 8.43 -3.98 -11.26
CA TYR A 30 9.10 -4.69 -12.34
C TYR A 30 8.46 -6.05 -12.52
N ASN A 31 8.22 -6.44 -13.75
CA ASN A 31 7.72 -7.77 -14.07
C ASN A 31 8.88 -8.77 -14.08
N PHE A 32 8.63 -9.97 -13.58
CA PHE A 32 9.54 -11.09 -13.78
C PHE A 32 9.46 -11.59 -15.22
N HIS A 33 10.54 -12.24 -15.68
CA HIS A 33 10.53 -13.01 -16.92
C HIS A 33 9.37 -14.02 -16.93
N GLU A 34 8.87 -14.34 -18.12
CA GLU A 34 7.66 -15.19 -18.30
C GLU A 34 7.73 -16.54 -17.59
N GLU A 35 8.94 -17.10 -17.42
CA GLU A 35 9.18 -18.36 -16.71
C GLU A 35 8.74 -18.31 -15.22
N TYR A 36 8.68 -17.11 -14.62
CA TYR A 36 8.33 -16.90 -13.21
C TYR A 36 7.00 -16.15 -13.07
N ARG A 37 6.02 -16.51 -13.87
CA ARG A 37 4.67 -15.90 -13.82
C ARG A 37 4.12 -15.90 -12.40
N GLY A 38 3.49 -14.79 -12.03
CA GLY A 38 2.88 -14.64 -10.71
C GLY A 38 3.80 -13.97 -9.68
N ARG A 39 5.02 -13.62 -10.06
CA ARG A 39 5.92 -12.81 -9.22
C ARG A 39 6.09 -11.41 -9.79
N PHE A 40 6.40 -10.46 -8.92
CA PHE A 40 6.84 -9.12 -9.31
C PHE A 40 7.82 -8.57 -8.28
N ILE A 41 8.66 -7.65 -8.72
CA ILE A 41 9.57 -6.90 -7.86
C ILE A 41 8.94 -5.55 -7.57
N ARG A 42 9.07 -5.10 -6.34
CA ARG A 42 8.72 -3.75 -5.91
C ARG A 42 9.93 -3.10 -5.25
N LEU A 43 10.42 -2.03 -5.84
CA LEU A 43 11.35 -1.12 -5.19
C LEU A 43 10.53 0.06 -4.67
N ARG A 44 10.56 0.31 -3.37
CA ARG A 44 9.74 1.34 -2.71
C ARG A 44 10.59 2.17 -1.76
N THR A 45 10.38 3.48 -1.74
CA THR A 45 10.88 4.37 -0.70
C THR A 45 9.77 5.23 -0.12
N ASN A 46 9.88 5.55 1.17
CA ASN A 46 9.04 6.53 1.86
C ASN A 46 9.81 7.83 2.21
N GLY A 47 10.98 8.01 1.59
CA GLY A 47 11.88 9.15 1.84
C GLY A 47 12.90 8.90 2.96
N THR A 48 12.64 7.96 3.88
CA THR A 48 13.56 7.60 4.97
C THR A 48 14.07 6.17 4.87
N LYS A 49 13.25 5.28 4.38
CA LYS A 49 13.56 3.86 4.20
C LYS A 49 13.26 3.43 2.77
N THR A 50 14.18 2.67 2.18
CA THR A 50 14.00 2.07 0.86
C THR A 50 14.02 0.54 0.98
N THR A 51 13.07 -0.12 0.37
CA THR A 51 12.96 -1.59 0.37
C THR A 51 12.83 -2.15 -1.03
N LEU A 52 13.49 -3.28 -1.25
CA LEU A 52 13.35 -4.12 -2.43
C LEU A 52 12.60 -5.39 -2.03
N THR A 53 11.45 -5.63 -2.64
CA THR A 53 10.57 -6.73 -2.28
C THR A 53 10.28 -7.59 -3.51
N ILE A 54 10.37 -8.92 -3.36
CA ILE A 54 9.79 -9.86 -4.32
C ILE A 54 8.48 -10.37 -3.72
N LYS A 55 7.39 -10.20 -4.48
CA LYS A 55 6.06 -10.69 -4.10
C LYS A 55 5.64 -11.81 -5.04
N GLU A 56 5.18 -12.91 -4.46
CA GLU A 56 4.59 -14.02 -5.21
C GLU A 56 3.06 -13.95 -5.10
N LYS A 57 2.37 -13.82 -6.24
CA LYS A 57 0.90 -13.77 -6.27
C LYS A 57 0.35 -15.12 -5.80
N SER A 58 -0.40 -15.14 -4.71
CA SER A 58 -1.14 -16.34 -4.31
C SER A 58 -2.40 -16.49 -5.13
N ALA A 59 -2.71 -17.72 -5.55
CA ALA A 59 -4.01 -18.05 -6.14
C ALA A 59 -5.14 -18.05 -5.09
N LYS A 60 -4.82 -18.09 -3.79
CA LYS A 60 -5.78 -18.09 -2.70
C LYS A 60 -5.91 -16.70 -2.11
N LYS A 61 -7.14 -16.21 -1.96
CA LYS A 61 -7.49 -14.96 -1.23
C LYS A 61 -7.56 -15.24 0.28
N GLU A 62 -6.45 -15.64 0.89
CA GLU A 62 -6.37 -15.87 2.34
C GLU A 62 -5.37 -14.86 2.94
N ILE A 63 -5.66 -14.39 4.15
CA ILE A 63 -4.75 -13.51 4.91
C ILE A 63 -3.42 -14.26 5.12
N GLY A 64 -2.30 -13.64 4.76
CA GLY A 64 -0.97 -14.24 4.90
C GLY A 64 -0.55 -15.20 3.78
N SER A 65 -1.34 -15.35 2.72
CA SER A 65 -1.02 -16.28 1.62
C SER A 65 0.01 -15.75 0.61
N VAL A 66 0.35 -14.47 0.66
CA VAL A 66 1.36 -13.85 -0.23
C VAL A 66 2.74 -14.08 0.36
N LYS A 67 3.59 -14.84 -0.34
CA LYS A 67 4.99 -14.99 0.05
C LYS A 67 5.75 -13.74 -0.38
N GLU A 68 6.33 -13.05 0.60
CA GLU A 68 7.14 -11.86 0.39
C GLU A 68 8.57 -12.10 0.89
N LEU A 69 9.54 -11.72 0.07
CA LEU A 69 10.94 -11.61 0.46
C LEU A 69 11.33 -10.14 0.33
N GLU A 70 11.63 -9.49 1.44
CA GLU A 70 11.97 -8.08 1.48
C GLU A 70 13.35 -7.85 2.10
N VAL A 71 14.07 -6.91 1.54
CA VAL A 71 15.36 -6.43 2.06
C VAL A 71 15.38 -4.91 2.01
N GLU A 72 16.01 -4.30 3.01
CA GLU A 72 16.29 -2.87 3.00
C GLU A 72 17.52 -2.58 2.13
N VAL A 73 17.42 -1.56 1.29
CA VAL A 73 18.50 -1.08 0.43
C VAL A 73 18.78 0.40 0.72
N SER A 74 20.02 0.83 0.54
CA SER A 74 20.45 2.17 0.96
C SER A 74 20.05 3.30 0.00
N ASP A 75 19.73 2.98 -1.27
CA ASP A 75 19.56 3.99 -2.31
C ASP A 75 18.53 3.51 -3.35
N PHE A 76 17.48 4.31 -3.56
CA PHE A 76 16.41 3.96 -4.49
C PHE A 76 16.88 4.02 -5.95
N GLU A 77 17.53 5.10 -6.32
CA GLU A 77 17.95 5.37 -7.69
C GLU A 77 19.03 4.38 -8.16
N LYS A 78 20.02 4.12 -7.31
CA LYS A 78 21.07 3.11 -7.63
C LYS A 78 20.53 1.70 -7.69
N THR A 79 19.55 1.37 -6.85
CA THR A 79 18.91 0.03 -6.90
C THR A 79 18.08 -0.14 -8.17
N ASP A 80 17.37 0.93 -8.61
CA ASP A 80 16.68 0.94 -9.90
C ASP A 80 17.66 0.74 -11.06
N GLU A 81 18.79 1.47 -11.05
CA GLU A 81 19.85 1.31 -12.06
C GLU A 81 20.42 -0.11 -12.10
N ILE A 82 20.69 -0.72 -10.95
CA ILE A 82 21.15 -2.13 -10.87
C ILE A 82 20.11 -3.06 -11.47
N LEU A 83 18.83 -2.91 -11.16
CA LEU A 83 17.76 -3.72 -11.72
C LEU A 83 17.69 -3.55 -13.24
N ASN A 84 17.82 -2.34 -13.76
CA ASN A 84 17.85 -2.07 -15.19
C ASN A 84 19.07 -2.73 -15.86
N MET A 85 20.26 -2.69 -15.25
CA MET A 85 21.46 -3.39 -15.75
C MET A 85 21.29 -4.91 -15.74
N LEU A 86 20.49 -5.46 -14.85
CA LEU A 86 20.11 -6.88 -14.81
C LEU A 86 19.01 -7.25 -15.82
N GLY A 87 18.51 -6.28 -16.59
CA GLY A 87 17.48 -6.48 -17.59
C GLY A 87 16.03 -6.35 -17.08
N TYR A 88 15.84 -5.81 -15.85
CA TYR A 88 14.52 -5.53 -15.31
C TYR A 88 14.20 -4.04 -15.49
N GLU A 89 13.45 -3.68 -16.51
CA GLU A 89 12.88 -2.35 -16.65
C GLU A 89 11.59 -2.26 -15.84
N HIS A 90 11.38 -1.14 -15.11
CA HIS A 90 10.12 -0.97 -14.41
C HIS A 90 8.96 -0.78 -15.39
N SER A 91 7.92 -1.55 -15.17
CA SER A 91 6.70 -1.50 -15.97
C SER A 91 5.76 -0.37 -15.51
N MET A 92 5.93 0.08 -14.26
CA MET A 92 5.04 1.04 -13.63
C MET A 92 5.75 1.82 -12.53
N TYR A 93 5.57 3.14 -12.51
CA TYR A 93 5.93 4.03 -11.41
C TYR A 93 4.67 4.51 -10.70
N GLN A 94 4.68 4.56 -9.38
CA GLN A 94 3.51 4.95 -8.58
C GLN A 94 3.92 5.81 -7.39
N GLU A 95 3.07 6.79 -7.06
CA GLU A 95 3.14 7.60 -5.86
C GLU A 95 1.91 7.38 -4.97
N ASN A 96 2.10 7.47 -3.66
CA ASN A 96 1.02 7.67 -2.71
C ASN A 96 1.51 8.46 -1.49
N LYS A 97 0.58 9.13 -0.82
CA LYS A 97 0.80 9.73 0.50
C LYS A 97 0.18 8.81 1.53
N ARG A 98 0.92 8.53 2.61
CA ARG A 98 0.48 7.66 3.69
C ARG A 98 0.71 8.33 5.03
N THR A 99 -0.34 8.43 5.85
CA THR A 99 -0.22 8.81 7.26
C THR A 99 -0.42 7.55 8.09
N ILE A 100 0.57 7.22 8.94
CA ILE A 100 0.58 6.01 9.75
C ILE A 100 0.21 6.34 11.19
N TYR A 101 -0.75 5.61 11.73
CA TYR A 101 -1.10 5.57 13.15
C TYR A 101 -0.92 4.16 13.70
N ARG A 102 -0.54 4.04 14.97
CA ARG A 102 -0.34 2.75 15.62
C ARG A 102 -1.02 2.68 16.99
N LEU A 103 -1.67 1.55 17.24
CA LEU A 103 -2.22 1.20 18.55
C LEU A 103 -1.78 -0.22 18.91
N GLY A 104 -0.74 -0.34 19.73
CA GLY A 104 -0.11 -1.62 20.03
C GLY A 104 0.46 -2.27 18.76
N ASN A 105 -0.13 -3.38 18.35
CA ASN A 105 0.26 -4.13 17.15
C ASN A 105 -0.68 -3.94 15.96
N ILE A 106 -1.59 -2.98 16.07
CA ILE A 106 -2.50 -2.60 14.98
C ILE A 106 -1.95 -1.35 14.31
N GLU A 107 -1.92 -1.38 12.98
CA GLU A 107 -1.51 -0.25 12.14
C GLU A 107 -2.73 0.28 11.40
N PHE A 108 -2.82 1.60 11.31
CA PHE A 108 -3.85 2.33 10.58
C PHE A 108 -3.16 3.23 9.56
N ASP A 109 -3.41 2.98 8.30
CA ASP A 109 -2.82 3.73 7.20
C ASP A 109 -3.89 4.56 6.51
N ILE A 110 -3.78 5.88 6.60
CA ILE A 110 -4.58 6.80 5.79
C ILE A 110 -3.85 7.00 4.48
N ASP A 111 -4.34 6.36 3.43
CA ASP A 111 -3.74 6.33 2.11
C ASP A 111 -4.45 7.26 1.13
N SER A 112 -3.70 8.17 0.55
CA SER A 112 -4.12 8.99 -0.59
C SER A 112 -3.34 8.56 -1.83
N TRP A 113 -4.07 8.29 -2.90
CA TRP A 113 -3.52 7.89 -4.20
C TRP A 113 -4.02 8.84 -5.28
N PRO A 114 -3.29 9.04 -6.36
CA PRO A 114 -3.80 9.80 -7.50
C PRO A 114 -5.14 9.26 -8.00
N MET A 115 -6.05 10.13 -8.42
CA MET A 115 -7.32 9.82 -9.11
C MET A 115 -8.40 9.10 -8.30
N ILE A 116 -8.12 8.65 -7.09
CA ILE A 116 -9.12 7.98 -6.23
C ILE A 116 -9.22 8.67 -4.87
N PRO A 117 -10.37 8.58 -4.18
CA PRO A 117 -10.53 9.12 -2.84
C PRO A 117 -9.60 8.48 -1.83
N THR A 118 -9.23 9.26 -0.81
CA THR A 118 -8.46 8.77 0.35
C THR A 118 -9.23 7.69 1.10
N TYR A 119 -8.53 6.66 1.56
CA TYR A 119 -9.12 5.58 2.32
C TYR A 119 -8.27 5.22 3.55
N LEU A 120 -8.87 4.50 4.49
CA LEU A 120 -8.22 3.94 5.66
C LEU A 120 -7.98 2.44 5.42
N GLU A 121 -6.75 1.99 5.62
CA GLU A 121 -6.36 0.60 5.73
C GLU A 121 -6.13 0.27 7.21
N ILE A 122 -6.59 -0.89 7.67
CA ILE A 122 -6.41 -1.37 9.05
C ILE A 122 -5.75 -2.72 8.98
N GLU A 123 -4.55 -2.81 9.54
CA GLU A 123 -3.78 -4.04 9.59
C GLU A 123 -3.65 -4.52 11.04
N GLY A 124 -3.97 -5.79 11.28
CA GLY A 124 -3.89 -6.44 12.58
C GLY A 124 -3.48 -7.90 12.45
N LYS A 125 -3.11 -8.52 13.58
CA LYS A 125 -2.69 -9.94 13.62
C LYS A 125 -3.84 -10.92 13.43
N SER A 126 -5.08 -10.50 13.68
CA SER A 126 -6.26 -11.35 13.50
C SER A 126 -7.45 -10.53 12.99
N LYS A 127 -8.42 -11.23 12.42
CA LYS A 127 -9.66 -10.64 11.94
C LYS A 127 -10.44 -9.97 13.08
N GLU A 128 -10.48 -10.60 14.24
CA GLU A 128 -11.19 -10.10 15.42
C GLU A 128 -10.64 -8.75 15.89
N GLN A 129 -9.31 -8.57 15.86
CA GLN A 129 -8.67 -7.29 16.19
C GLN A 129 -9.08 -6.19 15.21
N VAL A 130 -9.12 -6.50 13.91
CA VAL A 130 -9.53 -5.53 12.89
C VAL A 130 -11.01 -5.18 13.05
N GLU A 131 -11.89 -6.16 13.30
CA GLU A 131 -13.32 -5.94 13.52
C GLU A 131 -13.59 -5.07 14.76
N GLU A 132 -12.85 -5.30 15.86
CA GLU A 132 -12.91 -4.45 17.05
C GLU A 132 -12.56 -2.99 16.74
N MET A 133 -11.53 -2.74 15.93
CA MET A 133 -11.15 -1.37 15.56
C MET A 133 -12.17 -0.71 14.62
N ILE A 134 -12.76 -1.47 13.70
CA ILE A 134 -13.86 -0.99 12.85
C ILE A 134 -15.03 -0.49 13.71
N GLU A 135 -15.39 -1.23 14.77
CA GLU A 135 -16.46 -0.86 15.70
C GLU A 135 -16.09 0.37 16.54
N LYS A 136 -14.87 0.40 17.11
CA LYS A 136 -14.39 1.55 17.90
C LYS A 136 -14.32 2.85 17.09
N LEU A 137 -13.92 2.75 15.83
CA LEU A 137 -13.87 3.89 14.90
C LEU A 137 -15.24 4.23 14.31
N GLU A 138 -16.29 3.45 14.62
CA GLU A 138 -17.66 3.62 14.08
C GLU A 138 -17.66 3.70 12.55
N ILE A 139 -16.90 2.80 11.90
CA ILE A 139 -16.84 2.75 10.45
C ILE A 139 -18.09 2.07 9.90
N ASP A 140 -18.68 2.69 8.89
CA ASP A 140 -19.83 2.11 8.17
C ASP A 140 -19.41 0.79 7.49
N LYS A 141 -20.03 -0.31 7.93
CA LYS A 141 -19.75 -1.66 7.40
C LYS A 141 -20.01 -1.79 5.90
N ASN A 142 -20.86 -0.95 5.32
CA ASN A 142 -21.10 -0.92 3.87
C ASN A 142 -19.93 -0.32 3.06
N LYS A 143 -19.01 0.38 3.74
CA LYS A 143 -17.80 0.98 3.13
C LYS A 143 -16.56 0.10 3.28
N LEU A 144 -16.68 -1.07 3.91
CA LEU A 144 -15.57 -1.99 4.05
C LEU A 144 -15.23 -2.68 2.73
N SER A 145 -13.95 -2.95 2.52
CA SER A 145 -13.46 -3.69 1.38
C SER A 145 -12.20 -4.48 1.75
N LEU A 146 -12.05 -5.65 1.16
CA LEU A 146 -10.82 -6.45 1.19
C LEU A 146 -10.07 -6.35 -0.15
N ASP A 147 -10.40 -5.34 -0.93
CA ASP A 147 -9.86 -5.17 -2.27
C ASP A 147 -8.43 -4.66 -2.23
N LYS A 148 -7.63 -5.14 -3.16
CA LYS A 148 -6.31 -4.57 -3.44
C LYS A 148 -6.47 -3.21 -4.12
N VAL A 149 -5.44 -2.38 -4.05
CA VAL A 149 -5.42 -1.05 -4.69
C VAL A 149 -5.88 -1.08 -6.14
N SER A 150 -5.46 -2.08 -6.93
CA SER A 150 -5.89 -2.24 -8.32
C SER A 150 -7.40 -2.50 -8.48
N GLU A 151 -8.00 -3.20 -7.53
CA GLU A 151 -9.44 -3.45 -7.51
C GLU A 151 -10.21 -2.20 -7.06
N ILE A 152 -9.61 -1.41 -6.14
CA ILE A 152 -10.16 -0.11 -5.73
C ILE A 152 -10.21 0.84 -6.93
N TYR A 153 -9.11 0.96 -7.71
CA TYR A 153 -9.10 1.78 -8.93
C TYR A 153 -10.24 1.42 -9.89
N LYS A 154 -10.49 0.12 -10.10
CA LYS A 154 -11.58 -0.35 -10.97
C LYS A 154 -12.96 0.08 -10.49
N LYS A 155 -13.20 0.18 -9.18
CA LYS A 155 -14.46 0.71 -8.63
C LYS A 155 -14.70 2.17 -8.99
N TYR A 156 -13.62 2.95 -9.20
CA TYR A 156 -13.70 4.34 -9.62
C TYR A 156 -13.56 4.53 -11.14
N GLY A 157 -13.61 3.43 -11.91
CA GLY A 157 -13.63 3.48 -13.38
C GLY A 157 -12.25 3.54 -14.03
N PHE A 158 -11.18 3.26 -13.29
CA PHE A 158 -9.80 3.28 -13.80
C PHE A 158 -9.19 1.89 -13.73
N ASP A 159 -8.39 1.50 -14.72
CA ASP A 159 -7.47 0.37 -14.56
C ASP A 159 -6.07 0.92 -14.28
N ILE A 160 -5.53 0.64 -13.09
CA ILE A 160 -4.20 1.10 -12.69
C ILE A 160 -3.10 0.65 -13.66
N HIS A 161 -3.32 -0.46 -14.37
CA HIS A 161 -2.36 -1.01 -15.34
C HIS A 161 -2.30 -0.25 -16.67
N ASP A 162 -3.26 0.66 -16.91
CA ASP A 162 -3.24 1.54 -18.09
C ASP A 162 -2.26 2.73 -17.90
N TYR A 163 -1.75 2.92 -16.68
CA TYR A 163 -0.88 4.04 -16.33
C TYR A 163 0.55 3.54 -16.07
N ARG A 164 1.50 3.92 -16.94
CA ARG A 164 2.91 3.67 -16.69
C ARG A 164 3.46 4.54 -15.56
N ASP A 165 2.98 5.77 -15.46
CA ASP A 165 3.30 6.76 -14.43
C ASP A 165 2.03 7.20 -13.72
N LEU A 166 1.92 6.86 -12.44
CA LEU A 166 0.81 7.25 -11.59
C LEU A 166 1.31 8.23 -10.53
N ARG A 167 1.17 9.52 -10.80
CA ARG A 167 1.69 10.62 -9.99
C ARG A 167 0.56 11.54 -9.55
N PHE A 168 0.79 12.25 -8.44
CA PHE A 168 -0.05 13.40 -8.12
C PHE A 168 0.22 14.50 -9.12
N GLU A 169 -0.83 15.16 -9.58
CA GLU A 169 -0.70 16.39 -10.36
C GLU A 169 -0.07 17.49 -9.49
N ASN A 170 0.89 18.23 -10.05
CA ASN A 170 1.54 19.37 -9.38
C ASN A 170 0.65 20.61 -9.39
#